data_38e5bc4fbe300c762c4330c246cf435f
#
_entry.id   38e5bc4fbe300c762c4330c246cf435f
#
_cell.length_a   1.000
_cell.length_b   1.000
_cell.length_c   1.000
_cell.angle_alpha   90.00
_cell.angle_beta   90.00
_cell.angle_gamma   90.00
#
_symmetry.space_group_name_H-M   'P 1'
#
loop_
_entity.id
_entity.type
_entity.pdbx_description
1 polymer ?
#
loop_
_entity_poly.entity_id
_entity_poly.type
_entity_poly.pdbx_seq_one_letter_code
_entity_poly.pdbx_strand_id
1 'polypeptide(L)'
;MKPIFKPGKNIAIKVPTHEYEQTVAFYKDVLGLNLKEASSPDNFESITFEFGDKNLWIDKSSGISQAEIWLEIETDNIKEAEAYLKTMGCTRRDEIEPLPIDFKGFWISRSSNIIHLVNLRNT
;
A
#
# COMPACT_ATOMS: atom_id res chain seq x y z
N MET A 1 -12.60 20.55 10.31
CA MET A 1 -12.94 20.56 8.87
C MET A 1 -12.54 19.25 8.24
N LYS A 2 -13.37 18.70 7.40
CA LYS A 2 -13.06 17.44 6.73
C LYS A 2 -12.19 17.70 5.50
N PRO A 3 -11.00 17.12 5.43
CA PRO A 3 -10.17 17.23 4.23
C PRO A 3 -10.75 16.40 3.09
N ILE A 4 -10.24 16.62 1.89
CA ILE A 4 -10.64 15.84 0.71
C ILE A 4 -9.78 14.59 0.64
N PHE A 5 -10.41 13.44 0.40
CA PHE A 5 -9.72 12.18 0.19
C PHE A 5 -10.08 11.62 -1.18
N LYS A 6 -9.08 11.07 -1.86
CA LYS A 6 -9.27 10.41 -3.15
C LYS A 6 -8.46 9.11 -3.18
N PRO A 7 -8.89 8.11 -3.96
CA PRO A 7 -8.07 6.91 -4.13
C PRO A 7 -6.73 7.27 -4.77
N GLY A 8 -5.66 6.71 -4.25
CA GLY A 8 -4.36 6.81 -4.89
C GLY A 8 -4.21 5.81 -6.01
N LYS A 9 -3.02 5.76 -6.61
CA LYS A 9 -2.77 4.87 -7.74
C LYS A 9 -2.24 3.51 -7.33
N ASN A 10 -1.76 3.35 -6.13
CA ASN A 10 -1.07 2.15 -5.73
C ASN A 10 -1.88 1.28 -4.80
N ILE A 11 -1.92 -0.01 -5.13
CA ILE A 11 -2.48 -1.05 -4.29
C ILE A 11 -1.35 -2.04 -4.09
N ALA A 12 -1.02 -2.38 -2.84
CA ALA A 12 -0.01 -3.38 -2.57
C ALA A 12 -0.62 -4.52 -1.78
N ILE A 13 -0.27 -5.74 -2.17
CA ILE A 13 -0.62 -6.92 -1.41
C ILE A 13 0.69 -7.48 -0.89
N LYS A 14 0.86 -7.48 0.43
CA LYS A 14 2.02 -8.08 1.08
C LYS A 14 1.68 -9.54 1.32
N VAL A 15 2.48 -10.45 0.79
CA VAL A 15 2.18 -11.88 0.93
C VAL A 15 3.31 -12.59 1.65
N PRO A 16 2.96 -13.62 2.44
CA PRO A 16 3.99 -14.43 3.10
C PRO A 16 4.93 -15.05 2.09
N THR A 17 6.16 -15.29 2.51
CA THR A 17 7.18 -15.85 1.65
C THR A 17 6.71 -17.12 0.95
N HIS A 18 6.03 -18.01 1.68
CA HIS A 18 5.61 -19.29 1.13
C HIS A 18 4.44 -19.21 0.14
N GLU A 19 3.82 -18.05 0.02
CA GLU A 19 2.71 -17.84 -0.92
C GLU A 19 3.06 -16.90 -2.07
N TYR A 20 4.25 -16.32 -2.04
CA TYR A 20 4.61 -15.27 -3.00
C TYR A 20 4.59 -15.76 -4.45
N GLU A 21 5.28 -16.87 -4.73
CA GLU A 21 5.37 -17.34 -6.11
C GLU A 21 4.02 -17.72 -6.70
N GLN A 22 3.17 -18.36 -5.90
CA GLN A 22 1.83 -18.71 -6.36
C GLN A 22 0.96 -17.50 -6.61
N THR A 23 1.11 -16.45 -5.78
CA THR A 23 0.34 -15.24 -5.94
C THR A 23 0.78 -14.50 -7.21
N VAL A 24 2.08 -14.38 -7.44
CA VAL A 24 2.59 -13.77 -8.66
C VAL A 24 2.11 -14.54 -9.89
N ALA A 25 2.21 -15.87 -9.86
CA ALA A 25 1.77 -16.70 -10.97
C ALA A 25 0.29 -16.51 -11.27
N PHE A 26 -0.52 -16.32 -10.25
CA PHE A 26 -1.95 -16.10 -10.45
C PHE A 26 -2.19 -14.84 -11.30
N TYR A 27 -1.59 -13.71 -10.92
CA TYR A 27 -1.80 -12.47 -11.65
C TYR A 27 -1.11 -12.47 -13.02
N LYS A 28 0.07 -13.07 -13.10
CA LYS A 28 0.86 -13.05 -14.32
C LYS A 28 0.39 -14.10 -15.33
N ASP A 29 0.24 -15.34 -14.90
CA ASP A 29 0.00 -16.46 -15.80
C ASP A 29 -1.47 -16.83 -15.90
N VAL A 30 -2.20 -16.87 -14.79
CA VAL A 30 -3.61 -17.24 -14.82
C VAL A 30 -4.46 -16.11 -15.36
N LEU A 31 -4.29 -14.89 -14.84
CA LEU A 31 -5.05 -13.75 -15.31
C LEU A 31 -4.41 -13.03 -16.50
N GLY A 32 -3.11 -13.18 -16.68
CA GLY A 32 -2.41 -12.56 -17.81
C GLY A 32 -2.30 -11.05 -17.73
N LEU A 33 -2.18 -10.50 -16.53
CA LEU A 33 -2.03 -9.05 -16.40
C LEU A 33 -0.68 -8.59 -16.91
N ASN A 34 -0.61 -7.38 -17.42
CA ASN A 34 0.63 -6.81 -17.93
C ASN A 34 1.58 -6.48 -16.79
N LEU A 35 2.78 -7.04 -16.87
CA LEU A 35 3.84 -6.76 -15.92
C LEU A 35 4.43 -5.39 -16.21
N LYS A 36 4.54 -4.55 -15.20
CA LYS A 36 5.17 -3.23 -15.33
C LYS A 36 6.64 -3.28 -14.97
N GLU A 37 6.94 -3.80 -13.79
CA GLU A 37 8.33 -3.95 -13.42
C GLU A 37 8.48 -4.97 -12.31
N ALA A 38 9.69 -5.53 -12.23
CA ALA A 38 10.08 -6.41 -11.15
C ALA A 38 11.30 -5.80 -10.49
N SER A 39 11.32 -5.74 -9.17
CA SER A 39 12.46 -5.22 -8.46
C SER A 39 12.81 -6.12 -7.28
N SER A 40 14.08 -6.20 -6.97
CA SER A 40 14.59 -6.95 -5.84
C SER A 40 15.54 -6.05 -5.08
N PRO A 41 15.00 -5.03 -4.40
CA PRO A 41 15.88 -4.29 -3.50
C PRO A 41 16.25 -5.17 -2.33
N ASP A 42 17.31 -4.81 -1.66
CA ASP A 42 18.08 -5.64 -0.76
C ASP A 42 17.30 -6.57 0.12
N ASN A 43 16.37 -6.79 0.52
CA ASN A 43 15.77 -7.79 1.38
C ASN A 43 14.32 -8.02 1.08
N PHE A 44 13.89 -7.60 -0.11
CA PHE A 44 12.53 -7.91 -0.43
C PHE A 44 12.31 -7.90 -1.93
N GLU A 45 11.42 -8.76 -2.38
CA GLU A 45 11.07 -8.87 -3.76
C GLU A 45 9.70 -8.27 -3.98
N SER A 46 9.56 -7.54 -5.06
CA SER A 46 8.31 -6.90 -5.40
C SER A 46 8.13 -6.95 -6.91
N ILE A 47 6.90 -7.11 -7.33
CA ILE A 47 6.57 -7.10 -8.76
C ILE A 47 5.32 -6.25 -8.93
N THR A 48 5.27 -5.48 -10.01
CA THR A 48 4.18 -4.55 -10.24
C THR A 48 3.45 -4.90 -11.52
N PHE A 49 2.14 -4.96 -11.45
CA PHE A 49 1.27 -5.19 -12.61
C PHE A 49 0.41 -3.97 -12.90
N GLU A 50 0.02 -3.82 -14.15
CA GLU A 50 -1.05 -2.89 -14.50
C GLU A 50 -2.38 -3.48 -14.01
N PHE A 51 -3.16 -2.66 -13.34
CA PHE A 51 -4.45 -3.07 -12.81
C PHE A 51 -5.46 -1.97 -13.10
N GLY A 52 -5.88 -1.88 -14.38
CA GLY A 52 -6.64 -0.75 -14.85
C GLY A 52 -5.78 0.50 -14.82
N ASP A 53 -6.27 1.55 -14.21
CA ASP A 53 -5.50 2.78 -14.02
C ASP A 53 -4.64 2.74 -12.75
N LYS A 54 -4.58 1.59 -12.08
CA LYS A 54 -3.83 1.43 -10.83
C LYS A 54 -2.57 0.62 -11.07
N ASN A 55 -1.66 0.72 -10.11
CA ASN A 55 -0.50 -0.17 -10.01
C ASN A 55 -0.79 -1.19 -8.93
N LEU A 56 -0.70 -2.46 -9.27
CA LEU A 56 -0.86 -3.53 -8.30
C LEU A 56 0.50 -4.11 -7.97
N TRP A 57 0.92 -3.92 -6.74
CA TRP A 57 2.20 -4.40 -6.23
C TRP A 57 1.99 -5.70 -5.47
N ILE A 58 2.79 -6.71 -5.78
CA ILE A 58 2.83 -7.93 -5.00
C ILE A 58 4.19 -7.96 -4.32
N ASP A 59 4.19 -7.84 -3.00
CA ASP A 59 5.41 -7.75 -2.21
C ASP A 59 5.61 -9.01 -1.39
N LYS A 60 6.80 -9.59 -1.46
CA LYS A 60 7.15 -10.72 -0.60
C LYS A 60 7.47 -10.17 0.79
N SER A 61 6.83 -10.70 1.81
CA SER A 61 7.02 -10.22 3.17
C SER A 61 7.28 -11.39 4.11
N SER A 62 8.47 -11.39 4.72
CA SER A 62 8.76 -12.37 5.75
C SER A 62 8.13 -11.91 7.06
N GLY A 63 7.81 -12.84 7.94
CA GLY A 63 7.29 -12.46 9.25
C GLY A 63 5.80 -12.26 9.32
N ILE A 64 5.07 -12.46 8.23
CA ILE A 64 3.61 -12.46 8.27
C ILE A 64 3.10 -13.84 7.90
N SER A 65 1.94 -14.20 8.44
CA SER A 65 1.33 -15.51 8.18
C SER A 65 0.19 -15.44 7.18
N GLN A 66 -0.35 -14.25 6.96
CA GLN A 66 -1.46 -14.01 6.04
C GLN A 66 -1.18 -12.76 5.24
N ALA A 67 -1.75 -12.70 4.04
CA ALA A 67 -1.60 -11.52 3.20
C ALA A 67 -2.24 -10.29 3.85
N GLU A 68 -1.65 -9.13 3.56
CA GLU A 68 -2.16 -7.84 4.01
C GLU A 68 -2.39 -6.97 2.79
N ILE A 69 -3.44 -6.18 2.83
CA ILE A 69 -3.75 -5.24 1.76
C ILE A 69 -3.36 -3.84 2.20
N TRP A 70 -2.57 -3.17 1.36
CA TRP A 70 -2.10 -1.81 1.62
C TRP A 70 -2.60 -0.92 0.49
N LEU A 71 -3.39 0.10 0.83
CA LEU A 71 -4.02 0.98 -0.14
C LEU A 71 -3.52 2.40 0.02
N GLU A 72 -3.28 3.06 -1.10
CA GLU A 72 -2.88 4.45 -1.10
C GLU A 72 -4.11 5.36 -1.17
N ILE A 73 -4.13 6.39 -0.34
CA ILE A 73 -5.19 7.41 -0.34
C ILE A 73 -4.51 8.77 -0.40
N GLU A 74 -4.98 9.61 -1.31
CA GLU A 74 -4.46 10.96 -1.47
C GLU A 74 -5.33 11.95 -0.72
N THR A 75 -4.69 12.97 -0.16
CA THR A 75 -5.39 14.05 0.51
C THR A 75 -4.81 15.39 0.07
N ASP A 76 -5.59 16.43 0.23
CA ASP A 76 -5.14 17.78 -0.08
C ASP A 76 -4.46 18.48 1.09
N ASN A 77 -4.55 17.91 2.29
CA ASN A 77 -3.95 18.55 3.48
C ASN A 77 -3.58 17.48 4.50
N ILE A 78 -2.29 17.26 4.68
CA ILE A 78 -1.79 16.18 5.55
C ILE A 78 -2.16 16.41 7.01
N LYS A 79 -2.01 17.64 7.51
CA LYS A 79 -2.28 17.91 8.93
C LYS A 79 -3.77 17.77 9.25
N GLU A 80 -4.63 18.27 8.38
CA GLU A 80 -6.06 18.11 8.57
C GLU A 80 -6.48 16.65 8.45
N ALA A 81 -5.88 15.92 7.52
CA ALA A 81 -6.18 14.51 7.34
C ALA A 81 -5.80 13.71 8.59
N GLU A 82 -4.61 13.98 9.14
CA GLU A 82 -4.18 13.30 10.36
C GLU A 82 -5.14 13.53 11.52
N ALA A 83 -5.49 14.80 11.75
CA ALA A 83 -6.38 15.15 12.86
C ALA A 83 -7.77 14.55 12.66
N TYR A 84 -8.29 14.63 11.43
CA TYR A 84 -9.62 14.12 11.13
C TYR A 84 -9.68 12.60 11.33
N LEU A 85 -8.71 11.88 10.77
CA LEU A 85 -8.72 10.42 10.85
C LEU A 85 -8.52 9.93 12.28
N LYS A 86 -7.70 10.62 13.06
CA LYS A 86 -7.55 10.30 14.47
C LYS A 86 -8.88 10.48 15.21
N THR A 87 -9.57 11.58 14.96
CA THR A 87 -10.87 11.84 15.58
C THR A 87 -11.89 10.77 15.20
N MET A 88 -11.79 10.24 13.97
CA MET A 88 -12.72 9.23 13.49
C MET A 88 -12.34 7.81 13.88
N GLY A 89 -11.32 7.66 14.72
CA GLY A 89 -10.99 6.37 15.30
C GLY A 89 -9.90 5.56 14.58
N CYS A 90 -9.18 6.19 13.69
CA CYS A 90 -8.06 5.50 13.01
C CYS A 90 -6.80 5.54 13.86
N THR A 91 -5.97 4.53 13.73
CA THR A 91 -4.72 4.39 14.48
C THR A 91 -3.54 4.65 13.56
N ARG A 92 -2.60 5.49 14.01
CA ARG A 92 -1.33 5.67 13.29
C ARG A 92 -0.51 4.39 13.35
N ARG A 93 0.08 4.04 12.23
CA ARG A 93 0.85 2.80 12.10
C ARG A 93 2.24 3.08 11.57
N ASP A 94 2.90 4.11 12.10
CA ASP A 94 4.21 4.53 11.60
C ASP A 94 5.31 3.49 11.83
N GLU A 95 5.06 2.54 12.71
CA GLU A 95 6.05 1.51 13.04
C GLU A 95 6.19 0.42 11.98
N ILE A 96 5.23 0.32 11.04
CA ILE A 96 5.22 -0.84 10.16
C ILE A 96 6.22 -0.76 9.01
N GLU A 97 6.51 0.44 8.52
CA GLU A 97 7.47 0.60 7.44
C GLU A 97 7.93 2.05 7.42
N PRO A 98 9.24 2.30 7.41
CA PRO A 98 9.72 3.68 7.38
C PRO A 98 9.41 4.33 6.04
N LEU A 99 9.05 5.61 6.09
CA LEU A 99 8.83 6.42 4.91
C LEU A 99 10.05 7.30 4.68
N PRO A 100 10.31 7.72 3.42
CA PRO A 100 11.41 8.65 3.16
C PRO A 100 11.30 9.92 4.00
N ILE A 101 12.45 10.52 4.34
CA ILE A 101 12.51 11.65 5.27
C ILE A 101 11.57 12.78 4.90
N ASP A 102 11.51 13.16 3.64
CA ASP A 102 10.67 14.27 3.21
C ASP A 102 9.33 13.85 2.66
N PHE A 103 8.96 12.61 2.86
CA PHE A 103 7.71 12.10 2.35
C PHE A 103 6.54 12.72 3.14
N LYS A 104 5.57 13.23 2.42
CA LYS A 104 4.40 13.86 3.05
C LYS A 104 3.26 12.85 3.11
N GLY A 105 3.26 12.06 4.19
CA GLY A 105 2.27 11.03 4.37
C GLY A 105 2.47 10.26 5.65
N PHE A 106 1.56 9.33 5.90
CA PHE A 106 1.60 8.52 7.10
C PHE A 106 0.77 7.25 6.90
N TRP A 107 1.06 6.25 7.72
CA TRP A 107 0.34 4.97 7.69
C TRP A 107 -0.76 4.98 8.73
N ILE A 108 -1.92 4.44 8.37
CA ILE A 108 -3.03 4.26 9.32
C ILE A 108 -3.69 2.91 9.11
N SER A 109 -4.37 2.46 10.15
CA SER A 109 -5.33 1.37 10.03
C SER A 109 -6.52 1.72 10.91
N ARG A 110 -7.67 1.17 10.59
CA ARG A 110 -8.83 1.31 11.45
C ARG A 110 -9.17 -0.02 12.11
N SER A 111 -9.39 -1.02 11.30
CA SER A 111 -9.64 -2.39 11.77
C SER A 111 -9.23 -3.32 10.65
N SER A 112 -9.09 -4.59 10.97
CA SER A 112 -8.67 -5.61 10.00
C SER A 112 -7.23 -5.40 9.54
N ASN A 113 -6.79 -6.19 8.57
CA ASN A 113 -5.42 -6.15 8.04
C ASN A 113 -5.30 -5.26 6.81
N ILE A 114 -6.09 -4.21 6.75
CA ILE A 114 -6.00 -3.24 5.66
C ILE A 114 -5.26 -2.01 6.17
N ILE A 115 -4.11 -1.76 5.56
CA ILE A 115 -3.27 -0.62 5.92
C ILE A 115 -3.45 0.45 4.84
N HIS A 116 -3.50 1.69 5.25
CA HIS A 116 -3.63 2.80 4.30
C HIS A 116 -2.43 3.72 4.39
N LEU A 117 -1.89 4.07 3.24
CA LEU A 117 -0.92 5.15 3.14
C LEU A 117 -1.68 6.40 2.73
N VAL A 118 -1.73 7.37 3.64
CA VAL A 118 -2.35 8.66 3.33
C VAL A 118 -1.24 9.60 2.93
N ASN A 119 -1.26 10.11 1.71
CA ASN A 119 -0.21 11.00 1.24
C ASN A 119 -0.78 12.25 0.59
N LEU A 120 0.08 13.26 0.44
CA LEU A 120 -0.32 14.51 -0.17
C LEU A 120 -0.50 14.31 -1.66
N ARG A 121 -1.64 14.79 -2.19
CA ARG A 121 -1.93 14.68 -3.61
C ARG A 121 -0.93 15.47 -4.44
N ASN A 122 -0.38 14.82 -5.45
CA ASN A 122 0.45 15.48 -6.45
C ASN A 122 -0.46 16.02 -7.54
N THR A 123 -0.40 17.32 -7.76
CA THR A 123 -1.16 17.94 -8.83
C THR A 123 -0.28 18.16 -10.04
#